data_7b3a52a4242e650d66bab42be235ce42
#
_entry.id   7b3a52a4242e650d66bab42be235ce42
#
_cell.length_a   1.000
_cell.length_b   1.000
_cell.length_c   1.000
_cell.angle_alpha   90.00
_cell.angle_beta   90.00
_cell.angle_gamma   90.00
#
_symmetry.space_group_name_H-M   'P 1'
#
loop_
_entity.id
_entity.type
_entity.pdbx_description
1 polymer ?
#
loop_
_entity_poly.entity_id
_entity_poly.type
_entity_poly.pdbx_seq_one_letter_code
_entity_poly.pdbx_strand_id
1 'polypeptide(L)'
;MTTGAQPAAAQRLAFPGAEGAGRFTSGGRGQAAAPTTVFEVTNLSDDGQPGCLRHALTAPAAARTVVFRVAGTIHLASPLTISKDNTTLAGQTAPGDGICLADYPVSVKANNVIVRFIRCRMGDKNQNKGQVDGAGGDDAFGGGFGKKNIIIDHCSVSWSTDEVFSFYNGDSLTLQWNLITEPLNYSYHFEAGDKDFEHHGYGGIWGGQHASFHHNLLAHCNSRTPRFNGSRQAKQNGWENCELRNNVFYDWGENNVYGGEGGNYNVVHNYYKYGPSTKESVRYRVLNPYKSETLPFGKYYVAGNYVDGSPERTADNWKGVDLQGGGDKAAVRTDRALNLGPVTAETAQQAYEAVLRGAGTVRPHRDALDERVVQEVRKRSGKLIDVQGGYPHGTPYEVSKQAWPVLKAGEAPADADHDGMPDAWEKKRKLNPQDAADRARVGADGYTMLEAYLNELAAQ
;
A
#
# COMPACT_ATOMS: atom_id res chain seq x y z
N MET A 1 -49.47 17.56 2.42
CA MET A 1 -48.28 17.83 1.59
C MET A 1 -47.20 16.93 2.13
N THR A 2 -46.93 15.82 1.44
CA THR A 2 -45.86 14.87 1.79
C THR A 2 -44.56 15.43 1.21
N THR A 3 -43.69 15.94 2.07
CA THR A 3 -42.29 16.28 1.68
C THR A 3 -41.56 15.00 1.34
N GLY A 4 -41.46 14.70 0.04
CA GLY A 4 -40.63 13.63 -0.45
C GLY A 4 -39.19 13.91 -0.08
N ALA A 5 -38.59 13.08 0.78
CA ALA A 5 -37.16 13.12 1.02
C ALA A 5 -36.45 12.87 -0.33
N GLN A 6 -35.67 13.85 -0.81
CA GLN A 6 -34.78 13.61 -1.95
C GLN A 6 -33.84 12.43 -1.60
N PRO A 7 -33.69 11.45 -2.49
CA PRO A 7 -32.72 10.39 -2.27
C PRO A 7 -31.34 11.02 -2.08
N ALA A 8 -30.66 10.64 -1.00
CA ALA A 8 -29.29 11.06 -0.78
C ALA A 8 -28.46 10.75 -2.03
N ALA A 9 -27.75 11.73 -2.55
CA ALA A 9 -26.89 11.54 -3.72
C ALA A 9 -25.96 10.38 -3.43
N ALA A 10 -25.91 9.39 -4.35
CA ALA A 10 -25.07 8.21 -4.20
C ALA A 10 -23.62 8.64 -3.97
N GLN A 11 -23.03 8.16 -2.88
CA GLN A 11 -21.66 8.53 -2.52
C GLN A 11 -20.70 8.06 -3.63
N ARG A 12 -19.85 8.96 -4.12
CA ARG A 12 -18.98 8.70 -5.26
C ARG A 12 -17.72 7.93 -4.86
N LEU A 13 -17.32 6.99 -5.70
CA LEU A 13 -16.06 6.28 -5.53
C LEU A 13 -14.86 7.24 -5.60
N ALA A 14 -13.76 6.87 -4.98
CA ALA A 14 -12.48 7.57 -5.07
C ALA A 14 -12.04 7.75 -6.54
N PHE A 15 -12.14 6.69 -7.30
CA PHE A 15 -11.90 6.58 -8.74
C PHE A 15 -12.58 5.30 -9.26
N PRO A 16 -12.77 5.11 -10.58
CA PRO A 16 -13.22 3.83 -11.14
C PRO A 16 -12.28 2.70 -10.73
N GLY A 17 -12.83 1.64 -10.13
CA GLY A 17 -12.03 0.52 -9.59
C GLY A 17 -11.58 0.69 -8.14
N ALA A 18 -11.98 1.76 -7.44
CA ALA A 18 -11.83 1.85 -6.00
C ALA A 18 -12.82 0.92 -5.30
N GLU A 19 -12.32 -0.02 -4.48
CA GLU A 19 -13.11 -1.07 -3.84
C GLU A 19 -12.88 -1.12 -2.32
N GLY A 20 -13.65 -1.94 -1.62
CA GLY A 20 -13.50 -2.17 -0.18
C GLY A 20 -13.94 -1.01 0.71
N ALA A 21 -13.42 -0.97 1.93
CA ALA A 21 -13.86 -0.04 2.98
C ALA A 21 -13.53 1.43 2.67
N GLY A 22 -12.37 1.70 2.07
CA GLY A 22 -11.91 3.04 1.70
C GLY A 22 -12.42 3.58 0.37
N ARG A 23 -13.26 2.84 -0.35
CA ARG A 23 -13.68 3.14 -1.73
C ARG A 23 -14.28 4.52 -1.96
N PHE A 24 -14.78 5.18 -0.92
CA PHE A 24 -15.40 6.49 -0.99
C PHE A 24 -14.50 7.65 -0.58
N THR A 25 -13.21 7.38 -0.39
CA THR A 25 -12.21 8.42 -0.15
C THR A 25 -12.24 9.43 -1.29
N SER A 26 -12.40 10.71 -0.99
CA SER A 26 -12.45 11.74 -2.03
C SER A 26 -11.09 12.39 -2.32
N GLY A 27 -10.13 12.20 -1.42
CA GLY A 27 -8.80 12.80 -1.60
C GLY A 27 -8.87 14.31 -1.84
N GLY A 28 -8.12 14.78 -2.81
CA GLY A 28 -8.03 16.16 -3.22
C GLY A 28 -9.20 16.68 -4.07
N ARG A 29 -10.29 15.95 -4.26
CA ARG A 29 -11.41 16.36 -5.13
C ARG A 29 -11.89 17.79 -4.87
N GLY A 30 -11.87 18.25 -3.61
CA GLY A 30 -12.42 19.54 -3.24
C GLY A 30 -13.96 19.58 -3.29
N GLN A 31 -14.50 20.79 -3.27
CA GLN A 31 -15.92 21.08 -3.41
C GLN A 31 -16.10 22.21 -4.42
N ALA A 32 -17.31 22.38 -4.97
CA ALA A 32 -17.58 23.42 -5.96
C ALA A 32 -17.17 24.84 -5.48
N ALA A 33 -17.39 25.15 -4.19
CA ALA A 33 -17.01 26.44 -3.58
C ALA A 33 -15.52 26.53 -3.19
N ALA A 34 -14.81 25.39 -3.13
CA ALA A 34 -13.39 25.29 -2.79
C ALA A 34 -12.77 24.12 -3.58
N PRO A 35 -12.51 24.32 -4.88
CA PRO A 35 -11.94 23.29 -5.73
C PRO A 35 -10.53 22.91 -5.27
N THR A 36 -10.02 21.80 -5.78
CA THR A 36 -8.65 21.36 -5.49
C THR A 36 -7.62 22.42 -5.89
N THR A 37 -6.60 22.61 -5.05
CA THR A 37 -5.37 23.30 -5.47
C THR A 37 -4.45 22.25 -6.12
N VAL A 38 -4.04 22.52 -7.33
CA VAL A 38 -3.05 21.68 -8.03
C VAL A 38 -1.65 22.12 -7.64
N PHE A 39 -0.81 21.14 -7.27
CA PHE A 39 0.61 21.34 -7.04
C PHE A 39 1.40 20.50 -8.04
N GLU A 40 2.17 21.17 -8.89
CA GLU A 40 3.07 20.51 -9.83
C GLU A 40 4.42 20.24 -9.18
N VAL A 41 4.86 18.99 -9.24
CA VAL A 41 6.23 18.60 -8.87
C VAL A 41 7.08 18.67 -10.14
N THR A 42 7.95 19.68 -10.21
CA THR A 42 8.74 20.04 -11.40
C THR A 42 10.22 19.72 -11.26
N ASN A 43 10.67 19.30 -10.08
CA ASN A 43 12.05 18.89 -9.83
C ASN A 43 12.12 17.74 -8.84
N LEU A 44 13.29 17.10 -8.74
CA LEU A 44 13.54 15.94 -7.88
C LEU A 44 14.23 16.32 -6.55
N SER A 45 14.36 17.61 -6.23
CA SER A 45 14.91 18.04 -4.94
C SER A 45 13.92 17.81 -3.79
N ASP A 46 14.43 17.79 -2.58
CA ASP A 46 13.64 17.68 -1.33
C ASP A 46 14.00 18.82 -0.38
N ASP A 47 14.13 20.03 -0.89
CA ASP A 47 14.57 21.25 -0.20
C ASP A 47 13.42 22.08 0.39
N GLY A 48 12.18 21.66 0.20
CA GLY A 48 10.99 22.38 0.68
C GLY A 48 10.59 23.60 -0.15
N GLN A 49 11.30 23.89 -1.26
CA GLN A 49 10.98 25.01 -2.13
C GLN A 49 9.86 24.68 -3.12
N PRO A 50 9.17 25.69 -3.69
CA PRO A 50 8.19 25.46 -4.74
C PRO A 50 8.75 24.59 -5.88
N GLY A 51 7.91 23.66 -6.36
CA GLY A 51 8.29 22.68 -7.37
C GLY A 51 8.82 21.35 -6.83
N CYS A 52 9.17 21.24 -5.53
CA CYS A 52 9.49 19.94 -4.93
C CYS A 52 8.26 19.28 -4.30
N LEU A 53 8.32 17.95 -4.12
CA LEU A 53 7.22 17.18 -3.54
C LEU A 53 6.90 17.61 -2.08
N ARG A 54 7.91 17.86 -1.25
CA ARG A 54 7.72 18.27 0.15
C ARG A 54 6.92 19.58 0.23
N HIS A 55 7.22 20.56 -0.62
CA HIS A 55 6.43 21.79 -0.69
C HIS A 55 4.96 21.49 -1.06
N ALA A 56 4.75 20.69 -2.10
CA ALA A 56 3.41 20.31 -2.56
C ALA A 56 2.55 19.67 -1.45
N LEU A 57 3.18 18.89 -0.56
CA LEU A 57 2.50 18.22 0.55
C LEU A 57 2.31 19.08 1.80
N THR A 58 3.08 20.17 1.96
CA THR A 58 3.07 20.99 3.18
C THR A 58 2.45 22.37 3.01
N ALA A 59 2.48 22.95 1.80
CA ALA A 59 1.90 24.24 1.49
C ALA A 59 0.40 24.34 1.88
N PRO A 60 -0.11 25.50 2.26
CA PRO A 60 -1.52 25.65 2.64
C PRO A 60 -2.48 25.41 1.47
N ALA A 61 -3.47 24.54 1.68
CA ALA A 61 -4.59 24.33 0.76
C ALA A 61 -5.73 23.61 1.51
N ALA A 62 -6.98 23.88 1.17
CA ALA A 62 -8.14 23.19 1.73
C ALA A 62 -8.28 21.76 1.19
N ALA A 63 -7.97 21.58 -0.08
CA ALA A 63 -7.83 20.29 -0.76
C ALA A 63 -6.70 20.41 -1.80
N ARG A 64 -5.94 19.35 -2.01
CA ARG A 64 -4.80 19.36 -2.92
C ARG A 64 -4.75 18.14 -3.81
N THR A 65 -4.39 18.33 -5.07
CA THR A 65 -3.98 17.28 -5.99
C THR A 65 -2.54 17.55 -6.40
N VAL A 66 -1.67 16.59 -6.13
CA VAL A 66 -0.24 16.67 -6.50
C VAL A 66 -0.03 15.88 -7.77
N VAL A 67 0.45 16.55 -8.81
CA VAL A 67 0.80 15.98 -10.11
C VAL A 67 2.30 16.13 -10.37
N PHE A 68 2.86 15.24 -11.18
CA PHE A 68 4.29 15.23 -11.46
C PHE A 68 4.53 15.65 -12.92
N ARG A 69 5.44 16.61 -13.09
CA ARG A 69 5.96 17.08 -14.37
C ARG A 69 7.38 16.57 -14.65
N VAL A 70 7.88 15.71 -13.77
CA VAL A 70 9.23 15.14 -13.78
C VAL A 70 9.16 13.66 -13.43
N ALA A 71 10.11 12.87 -13.93
CA ALA A 71 10.31 11.48 -13.57
C ALA A 71 11.69 11.26 -12.96
N GLY A 72 11.82 10.32 -12.04
CA GLY A 72 13.09 9.99 -11.43
C GLY A 72 12.96 9.62 -9.96
N THR A 73 14.09 9.50 -9.27
CA THR A 73 14.14 9.22 -7.85
C THR A 73 14.33 10.50 -7.06
N ILE A 74 13.41 10.79 -6.14
CA ILE A 74 13.54 11.85 -5.14
C ILE A 74 14.24 11.25 -3.94
N HIS A 75 15.50 11.64 -3.73
CA HIS A 75 16.26 11.31 -2.54
C HIS A 75 15.84 12.23 -1.42
N LEU A 76 15.01 11.70 -0.51
CA LEU A 76 14.47 12.48 0.61
C LEU A 76 15.58 12.94 1.55
N ALA A 77 15.48 14.17 2.06
CA ALA A 77 16.40 14.75 3.03
C ALA A 77 16.02 14.44 4.49
N SER A 78 14.76 14.02 4.70
CA SER A 78 14.20 13.63 6.00
C SER A 78 12.92 12.84 5.79
N PRO A 79 12.35 12.18 6.83
CA PRO A 79 11.06 11.51 6.74
C PRO A 79 10.00 12.39 6.09
N LEU A 80 9.22 11.80 5.16
CA LEU A 80 8.17 12.52 4.43
C LEU A 80 6.80 12.15 5.00
N THR A 81 6.05 13.15 5.48
CA THR A 81 4.71 12.92 6.04
C THR A 81 3.64 13.63 5.21
N ILE A 82 2.65 12.88 4.73
CA ILE A 82 1.39 13.42 4.22
C ILE A 82 0.54 13.78 5.45
N SER A 83 0.62 15.05 5.88
CA SER A 83 0.00 15.54 7.11
C SER A 83 -1.24 16.43 6.88
N LYS A 84 -1.56 16.71 5.63
CA LYS A 84 -2.70 17.56 5.25
C LYS A 84 -3.86 16.70 4.78
N ASP A 85 -5.03 16.91 5.37
CA ASP A 85 -6.26 16.27 4.93
C ASP A 85 -6.60 16.63 3.48
N ASN A 86 -7.47 15.85 2.86
CA ASN A 86 -7.96 16.08 1.49
C ASN A 86 -6.82 16.13 0.45
N THR A 87 -6.00 15.09 0.44
CA THR A 87 -4.83 15.01 -0.44
C THR A 87 -4.97 13.88 -1.46
N THR A 88 -4.73 14.17 -2.73
CA THR A 88 -4.48 13.18 -3.79
C THR A 88 -3.03 13.31 -4.27
N LEU A 89 -2.27 12.22 -4.21
CA LEU A 89 -0.94 12.10 -4.79
C LEU A 89 -1.02 11.19 -6.02
N ALA A 90 -0.89 11.79 -7.21
CA ALA A 90 -1.17 11.16 -8.49
C ALA A 90 0.11 10.81 -9.24
N GLY A 91 0.79 9.72 -8.84
CA GLY A 91 2.05 9.27 -9.46
C GLY A 91 1.94 8.91 -10.94
N GLN A 92 0.75 8.52 -11.41
CA GLN A 92 0.50 8.21 -12.84
C GLN A 92 0.68 9.40 -13.78
N THR A 93 0.77 10.62 -13.26
CA THR A 93 1.02 11.83 -14.06
C THR A 93 2.50 12.02 -14.40
N ALA A 94 3.40 11.33 -13.69
CA ALA A 94 4.83 11.46 -13.93
C ALA A 94 5.19 10.98 -15.34
N PRO A 95 5.92 11.78 -16.11
CA PRO A 95 6.39 11.38 -17.44
C PRO A 95 7.46 10.29 -17.35
N GLY A 96 7.94 9.76 -18.48
CA GLY A 96 9.03 8.79 -18.51
C GLY A 96 8.73 7.52 -17.70
N ASP A 97 9.61 7.18 -16.77
CA ASP A 97 9.51 5.95 -15.98
C ASP A 97 8.82 6.14 -14.62
N GLY A 98 8.24 7.32 -14.34
CA GLY A 98 7.52 7.57 -13.09
C GLY A 98 8.39 8.07 -11.94
N ILE A 99 7.87 8.01 -10.71
CA ILE A 99 8.50 8.56 -9.49
C ILE A 99 8.85 7.45 -8.49
N CYS A 100 10.02 7.60 -7.85
CA CYS A 100 10.44 6.83 -6.69
C CYS A 100 10.85 7.78 -5.56
N LEU A 101 10.46 7.45 -4.32
CA LEU A 101 10.88 8.11 -3.09
C LEU A 101 11.90 7.22 -2.38
N ALA A 102 13.07 7.76 -2.04
CA ALA A 102 14.20 7.00 -1.50
C ALA A 102 14.77 7.62 -0.22
N ASP A 103 15.58 6.85 0.50
CA ASP A 103 16.43 7.24 1.62
C ASP A 103 15.74 7.46 2.98
N TYR A 104 14.43 7.75 3.03
CA TYR A 104 13.69 7.95 4.27
C TYR A 104 12.26 7.39 4.18
N PRO A 105 11.64 7.11 5.35
CA PRO A 105 10.26 6.64 5.41
C PRO A 105 9.26 7.66 4.89
N VAL A 106 8.16 7.13 4.35
CA VAL A 106 6.98 7.89 3.96
C VAL A 106 5.80 7.52 4.87
N SER A 107 5.03 8.50 5.32
CA SER A 107 3.88 8.22 6.20
C SER A 107 2.64 9.04 5.85
N VAL A 108 1.44 8.43 6.06
CA VAL A 108 0.14 9.10 5.96
C VAL A 108 -0.40 9.33 7.37
N LYS A 109 -0.41 10.60 7.80
CA LYS A 109 -0.94 11.05 9.09
C LYS A 109 -2.07 12.07 8.91
N ALA A 110 -2.90 11.88 7.88
CA ALA A 110 -4.00 12.76 7.49
C ALA A 110 -5.24 11.94 7.13
N ASN A 111 -6.40 12.58 7.14
CA ASN A 111 -7.65 11.98 6.70
C ASN A 111 -7.89 12.28 5.22
N ASN A 112 -8.69 11.44 4.59
CA ASN A 112 -9.15 11.64 3.22
C ASN A 112 -7.98 11.75 2.23
N VAL A 113 -7.20 10.67 2.14
CA VAL A 113 -5.96 10.62 1.35
C VAL A 113 -6.03 9.52 0.28
N ILE A 114 -5.70 9.88 -0.95
CA ILE A 114 -5.52 8.98 -2.08
C ILE A 114 -4.04 9.04 -2.50
N VAL A 115 -3.36 7.88 -2.55
CA VAL A 115 -2.01 7.77 -3.11
C VAL A 115 -2.02 6.69 -4.19
N ARG A 116 -1.57 7.03 -5.39
CA ARG A 116 -1.58 6.10 -6.53
C ARG A 116 -0.26 6.14 -7.30
N PHE A 117 0.21 4.97 -7.73
CA PHE A 117 1.35 4.77 -8.64
C PHE A 117 2.66 5.43 -8.16
N ILE A 118 2.95 5.34 -6.87
CA ILE A 118 4.20 5.83 -6.27
C ILE A 118 5.08 4.63 -5.88
N ARG A 119 6.38 4.74 -6.11
CA ARG A 119 7.36 3.82 -5.53
C ARG A 119 7.95 4.43 -4.26
N CYS A 120 8.00 3.65 -3.19
CA CYS A 120 8.69 3.98 -1.95
C CYS A 120 9.77 2.91 -1.70
N ARG A 121 11.02 3.25 -1.93
CA ARG A 121 12.18 2.36 -1.75
C ARG A 121 13.12 3.00 -0.77
N MET A 122 12.94 2.70 0.54
CA MET A 122 13.61 3.43 1.62
C MET A 122 15.12 3.19 1.61
N GLY A 123 15.56 1.94 1.65
CA GLY A 123 16.96 1.60 1.83
C GLY A 123 17.48 1.87 3.25
N ASP A 124 18.72 1.48 3.50
CA ASP A 124 19.33 1.49 4.83
C ASP A 124 20.24 2.70 5.12
N LYS A 125 20.35 3.66 4.19
CA LYS A 125 21.27 4.82 4.26
C LYS A 125 21.32 5.51 5.62
N ASN A 126 20.16 5.67 6.25
CA ASN A 126 20.00 6.45 7.47
C ASN A 126 19.63 5.57 8.68
N GLN A 127 19.75 4.25 8.56
CA GLN A 127 19.27 3.30 9.55
C GLN A 127 20.34 2.83 10.54
N ASN A 128 21.61 2.86 10.16
CA ASN A 128 22.70 2.47 11.06
C ASN A 128 22.92 3.54 12.14
N LYS A 129 22.33 3.31 13.30
CA LYS A 129 22.54 4.10 14.52
C LYS A 129 23.32 3.32 15.58
N GLY A 130 23.96 2.19 15.17
CA GLY A 130 24.59 1.24 16.08
C GLY A 130 23.56 0.35 16.79
N GLN A 131 24.04 -0.48 17.70
CA GLN A 131 23.21 -1.40 18.51
C GLN A 131 22.55 -0.65 19.67
N VAL A 132 21.62 0.24 19.35
CA VAL A 132 20.89 1.07 20.30
C VAL A 132 19.39 0.77 20.14
N ASP A 133 18.68 0.65 21.26
CA ASP A 133 17.24 0.38 21.29
C ASP A 133 16.45 1.29 20.34
N GLY A 134 15.65 0.67 19.47
CA GLY A 134 14.88 1.35 18.43
C GLY A 134 15.68 1.77 17.18
N ALA A 135 16.95 1.40 17.05
CA ALA A 135 17.69 1.60 15.81
C ALA A 135 17.08 0.78 14.68
N GLY A 136 17.03 1.35 13.46
CA GLY A 136 16.48 0.68 12.28
C GLY A 136 14.99 0.39 12.33
N GLY A 137 14.22 1.03 13.22
CA GLY A 137 12.79 0.85 13.38
C GLY A 137 11.92 1.69 12.42
N ASP A 138 12.38 1.92 11.19
CA ASP A 138 11.63 2.71 10.21
C ASP A 138 10.93 1.82 9.17
N ASP A 139 9.60 2.00 9.04
CA ASP A 139 8.79 1.45 7.95
C ASP A 139 9.07 2.20 6.65
N ALA A 140 9.07 1.51 5.50
CA ALA A 140 9.25 2.20 4.23
C ALA A 140 8.04 3.07 3.85
N PHE A 141 6.82 2.57 4.07
CA PHE A 141 5.59 3.34 3.88
C PHE A 141 4.52 2.91 4.88
N GLY A 142 4.05 3.83 5.68
CA GLY A 142 3.09 3.52 6.73
C GLY A 142 1.98 4.56 6.90
N GLY A 143 0.96 4.24 7.71
CA GLY A 143 -0.13 5.16 7.98
C GLY A 143 -1.29 4.57 8.79
N GLY A 144 -2.38 5.30 8.82
CA GLY A 144 -3.56 4.97 9.63
C GLY A 144 -3.58 5.78 10.92
N PHE A 145 -3.08 5.24 12.01
CA PHE A 145 -2.87 5.92 13.32
C PHE A 145 -4.05 6.84 13.75
N GLY A 146 -5.28 6.30 13.76
CA GLY A 146 -6.49 7.04 14.10
C GLY A 146 -7.04 7.91 12.95
N LYS A 147 -6.48 7.83 11.75
CA LYS A 147 -6.98 8.53 10.56
C LYS A 147 -7.98 7.69 9.79
N LYS A 148 -8.75 8.33 8.92
CA LYS A 148 -9.84 7.70 8.17
C LYS A 148 -9.89 8.11 6.71
N ASN A 149 -10.56 7.28 5.89
CA ASN A 149 -10.72 7.49 4.47
C ASN A 149 -9.35 7.56 3.78
N ILE A 150 -8.65 6.43 3.75
CA ILE A 150 -7.35 6.32 3.09
C ILE A 150 -7.43 5.19 2.06
N ILE A 151 -6.97 5.47 0.84
CA ILE A 151 -6.80 4.45 -0.19
C ILE A 151 -5.40 4.57 -0.80
N ILE A 152 -4.64 3.47 -0.75
CA ILE A 152 -3.32 3.34 -1.37
C ILE A 152 -3.46 2.31 -2.49
N ASP A 153 -3.19 2.74 -3.71
CA ASP A 153 -3.51 2.00 -4.92
C ASP A 153 -2.32 1.93 -5.88
N HIS A 154 -1.98 0.73 -6.34
CA HIS A 154 -0.90 0.49 -7.31
C HIS A 154 0.46 1.10 -6.92
N CYS A 155 0.82 1.07 -5.64
CA CYS A 155 2.12 1.50 -5.17
C CYS A 155 3.10 0.31 -5.07
N SER A 156 4.39 0.58 -5.26
CA SER A 156 5.47 -0.39 -5.06
C SER A 156 6.30 0.02 -3.85
N VAL A 157 6.46 -0.87 -2.88
CA VAL A 157 7.15 -0.55 -1.62
C VAL A 157 8.20 -1.61 -1.30
N SER A 158 9.41 -1.17 -0.90
CA SER A 158 10.51 -2.08 -0.59
C SER A 158 11.60 -1.45 0.29
N TRP A 159 12.48 -2.32 0.82
CA TRP A 159 13.75 -1.98 1.45
C TRP A 159 13.62 -1.21 2.75
N SER A 160 12.65 -1.59 3.58
CA SER A 160 12.58 -1.14 4.98
C SER A 160 13.60 -1.87 5.86
N THR A 161 13.87 -1.33 7.01
CA THR A 161 14.61 -2.00 8.08
C THR A 161 13.70 -2.55 9.17
N ASP A 162 12.48 -1.99 9.30
CA ASP A 162 11.35 -2.58 10.03
C ASP A 162 10.33 -3.12 9.01
N GLU A 163 9.06 -2.73 9.03
CA GLU A 163 8.10 -3.20 8.04
C GLU A 163 8.18 -2.45 6.72
N VAL A 164 7.89 -3.15 5.63
CA VAL A 164 7.79 -2.50 4.32
C VAL A 164 6.56 -1.60 4.24
N PHE A 165 5.39 -2.10 4.68
CA PHE A 165 4.13 -1.43 4.38
C PHE A 165 3.09 -1.65 5.49
N SER A 166 3.01 -0.72 6.44
CA SER A 166 2.15 -0.84 7.62
C SER A 166 1.03 0.20 7.64
N PHE A 167 -0.22 -0.26 7.61
CA PHE A 167 -1.41 0.58 7.76
C PHE A 167 -2.37 -0.04 8.77
N TYR A 168 -2.51 0.59 9.93
CA TYR A 168 -3.33 0.05 11.02
C TYR A 168 -3.90 1.15 11.92
N ASN A 169 -4.80 0.75 12.82
CA ASN A 169 -5.44 1.63 13.79
C ASN A 169 -6.10 2.87 13.15
N GLY A 170 -6.66 2.70 11.97
CA GLY A 170 -7.43 3.71 11.25
C GLY A 170 -8.85 3.22 10.95
N ASP A 171 -9.61 3.97 10.17
CA ASP A 171 -10.95 3.59 9.74
C ASP A 171 -11.17 3.89 8.25
N SER A 172 -11.99 3.06 7.59
CA SER A 172 -12.28 3.20 6.15
C SER A 172 -11.00 3.20 5.30
N LEU A 173 -10.19 2.15 5.49
CA LEU A 173 -8.92 1.96 4.81
C LEU A 173 -9.05 0.97 3.64
N THR A 174 -8.39 1.25 2.53
CA THR A 174 -8.17 0.28 1.45
C THR A 174 -6.72 0.29 1.00
N LEU A 175 -6.09 -0.89 0.98
CA LEU A 175 -4.81 -1.13 0.32
C LEU A 175 -5.07 -2.09 -0.83
N GLN A 176 -4.94 -1.62 -2.08
CA GLN A 176 -5.25 -2.41 -3.25
C GLN A 176 -4.17 -2.34 -4.31
N TRP A 177 -3.91 -3.47 -4.98
CA TRP A 177 -3.01 -3.58 -6.12
C TRP A 177 -1.57 -3.12 -5.84
N ASN A 178 -1.10 -3.19 -4.58
CA ASN A 178 0.26 -2.81 -4.23
C ASN A 178 1.22 -4.00 -4.38
N LEU A 179 2.49 -3.71 -4.66
CA LEU A 179 3.59 -4.66 -4.65
C LEU A 179 4.50 -4.33 -3.47
N ILE A 180 4.60 -5.26 -2.53
CA ILE A 180 5.33 -5.13 -1.27
C ILE A 180 6.41 -6.22 -1.25
N THR A 181 7.67 -5.81 -1.18
CA THR A 181 8.76 -6.77 -1.36
C THR A 181 10.06 -6.35 -0.72
N GLU A 182 10.88 -7.35 -0.45
CA GLU A 182 12.27 -7.17 -0.07
C GLU A 182 12.49 -6.22 1.11
N PRO A 183 11.81 -6.39 2.27
CA PRO A 183 12.33 -5.83 3.51
C PRO A 183 13.76 -6.33 3.73
N LEU A 184 14.61 -5.51 4.34
CA LEU A 184 16.01 -5.85 4.59
C LEU A 184 16.07 -6.76 5.81
N ASN A 185 16.37 -8.04 5.59
CA ASN A 185 16.22 -9.09 6.59
C ASN A 185 17.27 -8.99 7.71
N TYR A 186 18.55 -8.89 7.36
CA TYR A 186 19.61 -8.64 8.33
C TYR A 186 20.25 -7.29 8.03
N SER A 187 19.66 -6.25 8.62
CA SER A 187 20.06 -4.87 8.41
C SER A 187 20.43 -4.22 9.75
N TYR A 188 19.84 -3.09 10.08
CA TYR A 188 20.22 -2.30 11.27
C TYR A 188 19.11 -2.24 12.34
N HIS A 189 18.12 -3.13 12.28
CA HIS A 189 17.08 -3.22 13.30
C HIS A 189 17.67 -3.78 14.60
N PHE A 190 17.43 -3.08 15.73
CA PHE A 190 17.92 -3.47 17.05
C PHE A 190 16.93 -3.07 18.14
N GLU A 191 16.59 -3.99 19.01
CA GLU A 191 15.76 -3.75 20.18
C GLU A 191 16.54 -4.04 21.48
N ALA A 192 16.11 -3.43 22.59
CA ALA A 192 16.74 -3.63 23.89
C ALA A 192 16.73 -5.11 24.30
N GLY A 193 17.91 -5.66 24.52
CA GLY A 193 18.09 -7.07 24.89
C GLY A 193 18.64 -7.96 23.78
N ASP A 194 18.69 -7.45 22.55
CA ASP A 194 19.33 -8.15 21.45
C ASP A 194 20.84 -8.24 21.64
N LYS A 195 21.44 -9.30 21.12
CA LYS A 195 22.89 -9.52 21.13
C LYS A 195 23.57 -9.00 19.87
N ASP A 196 22.81 -8.83 18.81
CA ASP A 196 23.22 -8.37 17.49
C ASP A 196 22.01 -7.78 16.79
N PHE A 197 22.18 -7.19 15.60
CA PHE A 197 21.07 -6.75 14.78
C PHE A 197 20.12 -7.92 14.46
N GLU A 198 18.83 -7.65 14.49
CA GLU A 198 17.82 -8.67 14.23
C GLU A 198 17.75 -9.11 12.75
N HIS A 199 17.40 -10.37 12.53
CA HIS A 199 16.86 -10.84 11.26
C HIS A 199 15.39 -10.47 11.15
N HIS A 200 15.09 -9.19 10.87
CA HIS A 200 13.74 -8.65 10.86
C HIS A 200 13.02 -8.96 9.55
N GLY A 201 13.22 -8.22 8.48
CA GLY A 201 12.74 -8.52 7.14
C GLY A 201 11.23 -8.66 7.02
N TYR A 202 10.43 -7.73 7.57
CA TYR A 202 8.99 -7.89 7.74
C TYR A 202 8.15 -7.15 6.69
N GLY A 203 7.05 -7.78 6.25
CA GLY A 203 6.15 -7.24 5.23
C GLY A 203 5.32 -6.07 5.72
N GLY A 204 4.46 -6.27 6.74
CA GLY A 204 3.67 -5.15 7.28
C GLY A 204 2.67 -5.54 8.35
N ILE A 205 2.31 -4.56 9.18
CA ILE A 205 1.20 -4.63 10.12
C ILE A 205 -0.02 -3.98 9.46
N TRP A 206 -1.11 -4.75 9.29
CA TRP A 206 -2.33 -4.29 8.66
C TRP A 206 -3.51 -4.41 9.61
N GLY A 207 -4.36 -3.38 9.64
CA GLY A 207 -5.50 -3.37 10.52
C GLY A 207 -6.36 -2.10 10.39
N GLY A 208 -7.47 -2.06 11.10
CA GLY A 208 -8.37 -0.91 11.14
C GLY A 208 -9.76 -1.27 11.60
N GLN A 209 -10.54 -0.26 11.97
CA GLN A 209 -11.93 -0.46 12.38
C GLN A 209 -12.79 -1.01 11.22
N HIS A 210 -12.55 -0.51 10.00
CA HIS A 210 -13.06 -1.06 8.74
C HIS A 210 -11.94 -0.96 7.72
N ALA A 211 -11.34 -2.10 7.32
CA ALA A 211 -10.21 -2.11 6.42
C ALA A 211 -10.29 -3.25 5.41
N SER A 212 -10.00 -2.96 4.14
CA SER A 212 -9.96 -3.92 3.05
C SER A 212 -8.57 -3.94 2.42
N PHE A 213 -7.98 -5.13 2.34
CA PHE A 213 -6.67 -5.38 1.79
C PHE A 213 -6.79 -6.40 0.67
N HIS A 214 -6.70 -5.97 -0.60
CA HIS A 214 -6.99 -6.87 -1.70
C HIS A 214 -6.11 -6.64 -2.92
N HIS A 215 -5.91 -7.72 -3.68
CA HIS A 215 -5.10 -7.73 -4.90
C HIS A 215 -3.66 -7.21 -4.72
N ASN A 216 -3.11 -7.35 -3.52
CA ASN A 216 -1.72 -7.00 -3.26
C ASN A 216 -0.80 -8.20 -3.49
N LEU A 217 0.44 -7.95 -3.91
CA LEU A 217 1.53 -8.92 -3.94
C LEU A 217 2.47 -8.65 -2.76
N LEU A 218 2.64 -9.63 -1.86
CA LEU A 218 3.69 -9.61 -0.85
C LEU A 218 4.69 -10.72 -1.18
N ALA A 219 5.95 -10.36 -1.40
CA ALA A 219 6.99 -11.29 -1.82
C ALA A 219 8.30 -11.08 -1.06
N HIS A 220 9.01 -12.17 -0.77
CA HIS A 220 10.33 -12.15 -0.12
C HIS A 220 10.37 -11.43 1.22
N CYS A 221 9.33 -11.63 2.05
CA CYS A 221 9.26 -11.11 3.41
C CYS A 221 9.50 -12.25 4.40
N ASN A 222 10.40 -12.08 5.37
CA ASN A 222 10.67 -13.11 6.37
C ASN A 222 9.43 -13.42 7.23
N SER A 223 8.67 -12.37 7.59
CA SER A 223 7.46 -12.48 8.40
C SER A 223 6.49 -11.32 8.08
N ARG A 224 5.36 -11.26 8.77
CA ARG A 224 4.33 -10.20 8.64
C ARG A 224 3.83 -10.02 7.21
N THR A 225 3.32 -11.13 6.60
CA THR A 225 2.79 -11.11 5.23
C THR A 225 1.27 -11.28 5.16
N PRO A 226 0.45 -10.41 5.76
CA PRO A 226 0.75 -9.43 6.79
C PRO A 226 0.58 -9.98 8.22
N ARG A 227 0.97 -9.18 9.25
CA ARG A 227 0.45 -9.32 10.61
C ARG A 227 -0.84 -8.51 10.73
N PHE A 228 -1.94 -9.10 11.13
CA PHE A 228 -3.10 -8.34 11.59
C PHE A 228 -2.76 -7.60 12.89
N ASN A 229 -3.08 -6.30 12.92
CA ASN A 229 -2.78 -5.49 14.09
C ASN A 229 -3.52 -5.96 15.34
N GLY A 230 -4.74 -6.42 15.17
CA GLY A 230 -5.62 -6.72 16.29
C GLY A 230 -6.21 -5.47 16.93
N SER A 231 -7.07 -5.68 17.90
CA SER A 231 -7.66 -4.58 18.67
C SER A 231 -6.70 -4.02 19.74
N ARG A 232 -5.38 -4.18 19.57
CA ARG A 232 -4.36 -3.90 20.59
C ARG A 232 -4.32 -2.45 21.03
N GLN A 233 -4.38 -1.48 20.09
CA GLN A 233 -4.37 -0.07 20.41
C GLN A 233 -5.71 0.41 20.98
N ALA A 234 -6.81 -0.08 20.42
CA ALA A 234 -8.15 0.24 20.90
C ALA A 234 -8.45 -0.42 22.26
N LYS A 235 -7.76 -1.53 22.60
CA LYS A 235 -7.98 -2.32 23.82
C LYS A 235 -9.45 -2.75 23.99
N GLN A 236 -10.19 -2.85 22.89
CA GLN A 236 -11.60 -3.20 22.83
C GLN A 236 -11.79 -4.42 21.93
N ASN A 237 -12.26 -5.52 22.49
CA ASN A 237 -12.59 -6.73 21.74
C ASN A 237 -13.64 -6.42 20.65
N GLY A 238 -13.39 -6.88 19.42
CA GLY A 238 -14.25 -6.64 18.26
C GLY A 238 -14.08 -5.28 17.57
N TRP A 239 -13.12 -4.45 17.98
CA TRP A 239 -12.93 -3.13 17.36
C TRP A 239 -12.39 -3.23 15.94
N GLU A 240 -11.39 -4.08 15.71
CA GLU A 240 -10.77 -4.28 14.40
C GLU A 240 -11.61 -5.20 13.51
N ASN A 241 -11.91 -4.75 12.28
CA ASN A 241 -12.66 -5.49 11.29
C ASN A 241 -11.97 -5.39 9.94
N CYS A 242 -11.36 -6.47 9.47
CA CYS A 242 -10.53 -6.45 8.27
C CYS A 242 -10.89 -7.54 7.28
N GLU A 243 -10.75 -7.24 6.00
CA GLU A 243 -10.80 -8.21 4.93
C GLU A 243 -9.45 -8.34 4.24
N LEU A 244 -8.95 -9.57 4.12
CA LEU A 244 -7.77 -9.96 3.36
C LEU A 244 -8.26 -10.86 2.22
N ARG A 245 -8.35 -10.30 1.00
CA ARG A 245 -8.99 -10.93 -0.15
C ARG A 245 -8.15 -10.84 -1.41
N ASN A 246 -8.07 -11.93 -2.16
CA ASN A 246 -7.43 -11.95 -3.49
C ASN A 246 -5.98 -11.45 -3.51
N ASN A 247 -5.25 -11.55 -2.40
CA ASN A 247 -3.82 -11.23 -2.35
C ASN A 247 -2.97 -12.43 -2.76
N VAL A 248 -1.75 -12.17 -3.17
CA VAL A 248 -0.73 -13.18 -3.44
C VAL A 248 0.39 -13.05 -2.42
N PHE A 249 0.65 -14.13 -1.70
CA PHE A 249 1.75 -14.26 -0.75
C PHE A 249 2.78 -15.21 -1.32
N TYR A 250 4.02 -14.75 -1.45
CA TYR A 250 5.10 -15.52 -2.02
C TYR A 250 6.36 -15.45 -1.17
N ASP A 251 7.02 -16.59 -1.01
CA ASP A 251 8.36 -16.73 -0.42
C ASP A 251 8.50 -16.05 0.95
N TRP A 252 7.55 -16.27 1.85
CA TRP A 252 7.71 -15.90 3.26
C TRP A 252 8.73 -16.81 3.94
N GLY A 253 9.51 -16.26 4.87
CA GLY A 253 10.53 -17.02 5.58
C GLY A 253 9.96 -17.81 6.75
N GLU A 254 9.72 -17.13 7.88
CA GLU A 254 9.34 -17.73 9.15
C GLU A 254 7.85 -17.75 9.43
N ASN A 255 7.13 -16.71 8.99
CA ASN A 255 5.69 -16.62 9.21
C ASN A 255 5.01 -15.81 8.10
N ASN A 256 3.75 -16.17 7.80
CA ASN A 256 2.95 -15.48 6.79
C ASN A 256 1.87 -14.61 7.46
N VAL A 257 0.59 -14.90 7.23
CA VAL A 257 -0.55 -14.19 7.83
C VAL A 257 -0.74 -14.61 9.29
N TYR A 258 -0.70 -13.66 10.22
CA TYR A 258 -0.88 -13.97 11.64
C TYR A 258 -1.38 -12.78 12.47
N GLY A 259 -1.54 -12.97 13.78
CA GLY A 259 -1.96 -11.93 14.71
C GLY A 259 -3.47 -11.87 14.90
N GLY A 260 -4.02 -10.68 15.05
CA GLY A 260 -5.46 -10.43 15.08
C GLY A 260 -6.13 -10.60 16.44
N GLU A 261 -5.44 -10.23 17.51
CA GLU A 261 -5.94 -10.29 18.89
C GLU A 261 -7.23 -9.47 19.03
N GLY A 262 -8.33 -10.13 19.39
CA GLY A 262 -9.63 -9.50 19.63
C GLY A 262 -10.30 -8.84 18.42
N GLY A 263 -9.88 -9.13 17.19
CA GLY A 263 -10.48 -8.57 15.98
C GLY A 263 -11.43 -9.54 15.25
N ASN A 264 -11.98 -9.09 14.12
CA ASN A 264 -12.80 -9.90 13.22
C ASN A 264 -12.24 -9.84 11.80
N TYR A 265 -12.15 -10.97 11.10
CA TYR A 265 -11.38 -11.07 9.86
C TYR A 265 -12.06 -11.94 8.82
N ASN A 266 -12.05 -11.48 7.57
CA ASN A 266 -12.20 -12.32 6.40
C ASN A 266 -10.80 -12.63 5.85
N VAL A 267 -10.47 -13.90 5.64
CA VAL A 267 -9.26 -14.36 4.96
C VAL A 267 -9.70 -15.23 3.79
N VAL A 268 -9.91 -14.61 2.63
CA VAL A 268 -10.67 -15.25 1.56
C VAL A 268 -10.01 -15.09 0.19
N HIS A 269 -10.01 -16.19 -0.59
CA HIS A 269 -9.56 -16.21 -1.97
C HIS A 269 -8.12 -15.70 -2.18
N ASN A 270 -7.23 -15.80 -1.18
CA ASN A 270 -5.82 -15.45 -1.33
C ASN A 270 -5.03 -16.65 -1.90
N TYR A 271 -3.95 -16.36 -2.60
CA TYR A 271 -3.04 -17.34 -3.16
C TYR A 271 -1.76 -17.41 -2.34
N TYR A 272 -1.50 -18.56 -1.74
CA TYR A 272 -0.29 -18.83 -0.94
C TYR A 272 0.67 -19.68 -1.76
N LYS A 273 1.82 -19.13 -2.12
CA LYS A 273 2.88 -19.80 -2.90
C LYS A 273 4.19 -19.77 -2.13
N TYR A 274 4.58 -20.87 -1.54
CA TYR A 274 5.88 -20.97 -0.89
C TYR A 274 7.03 -20.77 -1.90
N GLY A 275 8.16 -20.26 -1.44
CA GLY A 275 9.36 -20.03 -2.23
C GLY A 275 10.61 -20.66 -1.62
N PRO A 276 11.80 -20.32 -2.16
CA PRO A 276 13.06 -20.87 -1.67
C PRO A 276 13.39 -20.55 -0.22
N SER A 277 12.95 -19.40 0.31
CA SER A 277 13.22 -18.97 1.68
C SER A 277 12.21 -19.52 2.69
N THR A 278 11.11 -20.12 2.22
CA THR A 278 10.02 -20.54 3.11
C THR A 278 10.41 -21.76 3.93
N LYS A 279 10.42 -21.62 5.28
CA LYS A 279 10.68 -22.73 6.20
C LYS A 279 9.64 -23.85 6.04
N GLU A 280 10.10 -25.10 6.08
CA GLU A 280 9.26 -26.30 5.93
C GLU A 280 8.06 -26.29 6.90
N SER A 281 8.27 -25.89 8.16
CA SER A 281 7.27 -25.90 9.22
C SER A 281 6.08 -24.97 8.97
N VAL A 282 6.26 -23.95 8.10
CA VAL A 282 5.23 -22.94 7.80
C VAL A 282 4.80 -22.94 6.33
N ARG A 283 5.35 -23.84 5.53
CA ARG A 283 5.16 -23.90 4.06
C ARG A 283 3.69 -23.86 3.63
N TYR A 284 2.83 -24.53 4.35
CA TYR A 284 1.42 -24.68 4.00
C TYR A 284 0.48 -24.03 5.01
N ARG A 285 1.01 -23.15 5.87
CA ARG A 285 0.19 -22.38 6.80
C ARG A 285 -0.61 -21.33 6.05
N VAL A 286 -1.89 -21.19 6.39
CA VAL A 286 -2.80 -20.16 5.87
C VAL A 286 -2.88 -18.99 6.86
N LEU A 287 -2.99 -19.29 8.15
CA LEU A 287 -3.21 -18.29 9.19
C LEU A 287 -2.70 -18.79 10.53
N ASN A 288 -2.06 -17.89 11.29
CA ASN A 288 -1.63 -18.14 12.66
C ASN A 288 -2.25 -17.11 13.62
N PRO A 289 -3.48 -17.32 14.09
CA PRO A 289 -4.14 -16.43 15.05
C PRO A 289 -3.39 -16.32 16.37
N TYR A 290 -3.32 -15.07 16.89
CA TYR A 290 -2.72 -14.75 18.16
C TYR A 290 -3.76 -14.29 19.18
N LYS A 291 -3.44 -14.46 20.46
CA LYS A 291 -4.10 -13.84 21.61
C LYS A 291 -3.06 -13.16 22.49
N SER A 292 -3.46 -12.22 23.31
CA SER A 292 -2.60 -11.62 24.33
C SER A 292 -3.19 -11.87 25.73
N GLU A 293 -2.51 -11.39 26.75
CA GLU A 293 -3.04 -11.46 28.12
C GLU A 293 -4.36 -10.70 28.30
N THR A 294 -4.55 -9.63 27.51
CA THR A 294 -5.70 -8.72 27.63
C THR A 294 -6.76 -8.91 26.55
N LEU A 295 -6.44 -9.57 25.45
CA LEU A 295 -7.33 -9.77 24.31
C LEU A 295 -7.36 -11.24 23.90
N PRO A 296 -8.56 -11.82 23.69
CA PRO A 296 -8.70 -13.20 23.20
C PRO A 296 -8.21 -13.33 21.76
N PHE A 297 -8.20 -14.54 21.22
CA PHE A 297 -8.13 -14.74 19.79
C PHE A 297 -9.25 -13.97 19.07
N GLY A 298 -8.96 -13.44 17.90
CA GLY A 298 -9.96 -12.88 17.00
C GLY A 298 -10.93 -13.93 16.45
N LYS A 299 -11.90 -13.48 15.64
CA LYS A 299 -12.82 -14.31 14.88
C LYS A 299 -12.48 -14.27 13.41
N TYR A 300 -12.42 -15.44 12.77
CA TYR A 300 -11.96 -15.56 11.39
C TYR A 300 -12.97 -16.29 10.52
N TYR A 301 -13.34 -15.69 9.40
CA TYR A 301 -13.97 -16.34 8.26
C TYR A 301 -12.89 -16.68 7.25
N VAL A 302 -12.61 -17.97 7.04
CA VAL A 302 -11.49 -18.44 6.20
C VAL A 302 -12.03 -19.35 5.12
N ALA A 303 -11.96 -18.93 3.86
CA ALA A 303 -12.56 -19.69 2.75
C ALA A 303 -11.91 -19.37 1.38
N GLY A 304 -11.90 -20.35 0.48
CA GLY A 304 -11.52 -20.16 -0.91
C GLY A 304 -10.04 -19.85 -1.17
N ASN A 305 -9.18 -19.91 -0.14
CA ASN A 305 -7.76 -19.70 -0.32
C ASN A 305 -7.12 -20.90 -1.03
N TYR A 306 -6.22 -20.62 -1.96
CA TYR A 306 -5.43 -21.63 -2.64
C TYR A 306 -4.04 -21.74 -2.00
N VAL A 307 -3.68 -22.95 -1.59
CA VAL A 307 -2.37 -23.26 -0.99
C VAL A 307 -1.59 -24.11 -1.97
N ASP A 308 -0.66 -23.49 -2.65
CA ASP A 308 0.14 -24.10 -3.69
C ASP A 308 0.96 -25.29 -3.12
N GLY A 309 0.85 -26.46 -3.77
CA GLY A 309 1.47 -27.70 -3.30
C GLY A 309 0.72 -28.43 -2.18
N SER A 310 -0.46 -27.94 -1.74
CA SER A 310 -1.29 -28.61 -0.72
C SER A 310 -2.77 -28.66 -1.10
N PRO A 311 -3.19 -29.65 -1.93
CA PRO A 311 -4.59 -29.84 -2.28
C PRO A 311 -5.52 -29.99 -1.06
N GLU A 312 -5.02 -30.63 0.00
CA GLU A 312 -5.75 -30.82 1.24
C GLU A 312 -6.12 -29.51 1.94
N ARG A 313 -5.15 -28.59 2.06
CA ARG A 313 -5.38 -27.27 2.67
C ARG A 313 -6.10 -26.30 1.75
N THR A 314 -6.02 -26.52 0.44
CA THR A 314 -6.85 -25.80 -0.55
C THR A 314 -8.30 -26.22 -0.42
N ALA A 315 -8.59 -27.50 -0.27
CA ALA A 315 -9.95 -28.01 -0.12
C ALA A 315 -10.57 -27.64 1.25
N ASP A 316 -9.75 -27.62 2.31
CA ASP A 316 -10.15 -27.24 3.66
C ASP A 316 -9.09 -26.30 4.27
N ASN A 317 -9.32 -24.99 4.15
CA ASN A 317 -8.35 -23.98 4.60
C ASN A 317 -8.11 -24.05 6.12
N TRP A 318 -9.05 -24.57 6.92
CA TRP A 318 -8.89 -24.70 8.36
C TRP A 318 -7.82 -25.70 8.78
N LYS A 319 -7.42 -26.60 7.88
CA LYS A 319 -6.25 -27.46 8.08
C LYS A 319 -4.92 -26.69 8.02
N GLY A 320 -4.91 -25.50 7.40
CA GLY A 320 -3.78 -24.58 7.39
C GLY A 320 -3.82 -23.49 8.46
N VAL A 321 -4.76 -23.52 9.38
CA VAL A 321 -4.84 -22.56 10.50
C VAL A 321 -4.19 -23.17 11.74
N ASP A 322 -3.19 -22.49 12.30
CA ASP A 322 -2.46 -22.90 13.51
C ASP A 322 -2.61 -21.81 14.58
N LEU A 323 -3.27 -22.14 15.72
CA LEU A 323 -3.42 -21.18 16.81
C LEU A 323 -2.12 -21.06 17.60
N GLN A 324 -1.65 -19.85 17.85
CA GLN A 324 -0.49 -19.61 18.70
C GLN A 324 -0.74 -20.18 20.11
N GLY A 325 0.19 -21.04 20.55
CA GLY A 325 0.04 -21.71 21.86
C GLY A 325 -1.04 -22.80 21.91
N GLY A 326 -1.60 -23.17 20.74
CA GLY A 326 -2.65 -24.19 20.62
C GLY A 326 -4.05 -23.68 21.01
N GLY A 327 -5.03 -24.58 20.97
CA GLY A 327 -6.40 -24.24 21.32
C GLY A 327 -7.43 -24.86 20.38
N ASP A 328 -8.72 -24.60 20.68
CA ASP A 328 -9.84 -25.07 19.87
C ASP A 328 -10.10 -24.11 18.69
N LYS A 329 -9.91 -24.61 17.47
CA LYS A 329 -10.20 -23.86 16.24
C LYS A 329 -11.68 -23.46 16.13
N ALA A 330 -12.60 -24.21 16.68
CA ALA A 330 -14.03 -23.88 16.68
C ALA A 330 -14.30 -22.57 17.45
N ALA A 331 -13.51 -22.29 18.48
CA ALA A 331 -13.66 -21.07 19.26
C ALA A 331 -13.30 -19.78 18.50
N VAL A 332 -12.48 -19.87 17.42
CA VAL A 332 -12.02 -18.72 16.61
C VAL A 332 -12.70 -18.65 15.24
N ARG A 333 -13.32 -19.75 14.82
CA ARG A 333 -14.03 -19.82 13.54
C ARG A 333 -15.35 -19.05 13.58
N THR A 334 -15.65 -18.38 12.47
CA THR A 334 -17.00 -17.86 12.18
C THR A 334 -17.42 -18.29 10.80
N ASP A 335 -18.71 -18.61 10.64
CA ASP A 335 -19.32 -18.96 9.35
C ASP A 335 -19.96 -17.71 8.66
N ARG A 336 -19.87 -16.55 9.31
CA ARG A 336 -20.39 -15.28 8.81
C ARG A 336 -19.26 -14.34 8.40
N ALA A 337 -19.17 -14.06 7.10
CA ALA A 337 -18.25 -13.06 6.57
C ALA A 337 -18.65 -11.64 6.98
N LEU A 338 -17.65 -10.78 7.18
CA LEU A 338 -17.82 -9.33 7.32
C LEU A 338 -18.26 -8.74 5.97
N ASN A 339 -19.05 -7.66 6.02
CA ASN A 339 -19.33 -6.84 4.85
C ASN A 339 -18.60 -5.50 4.99
N LEU A 340 -17.48 -5.36 4.31
CA LEU A 340 -16.64 -4.15 4.30
C LEU A 340 -16.73 -3.39 2.96
N GLY A 341 -17.72 -3.70 2.16
CA GLY A 341 -17.93 -3.14 0.83
C GLY A 341 -17.57 -4.14 -0.27
N PRO A 342 -18.01 -3.86 -1.52
CA PRO A 342 -17.74 -4.74 -2.63
C PRO A 342 -16.26 -4.79 -2.98
N VAL A 343 -15.78 -5.99 -3.27
CA VAL A 343 -14.50 -6.26 -3.93
C VAL A 343 -14.80 -7.25 -5.05
N THR A 344 -14.21 -7.04 -6.22
CA THR A 344 -14.39 -7.90 -7.39
C THR A 344 -14.21 -9.38 -7.02
N ALA A 345 -15.19 -10.19 -7.36
CA ALA A 345 -15.19 -11.59 -6.99
C ALA A 345 -14.32 -12.41 -7.95
N GLU A 346 -13.20 -12.89 -7.47
CA GLU A 346 -12.28 -13.77 -8.18
C GLU A 346 -11.95 -15.01 -7.34
N THR A 347 -11.66 -16.14 -8.00
CA THR A 347 -11.00 -17.25 -7.34
C THR A 347 -9.55 -16.87 -7.01
N ALA A 348 -8.93 -17.56 -6.06
CA ALA A 348 -7.52 -17.31 -5.73
C ALA A 348 -6.58 -17.44 -6.94
N GLN A 349 -6.86 -18.38 -7.86
CA GLN A 349 -6.08 -18.58 -9.07
C GLN A 349 -6.27 -17.46 -10.10
N GLN A 350 -7.49 -16.94 -10.26
CA GLN A 350 -7.75 -15.77 -11.09
C GLN A 350 -7.04 -14.54 -10.52
N ALA A 351 -7.15 -14.32 -9.21
CA ALA A 351 -6.46 -13.25 -8.49
C ALA A 351 -4.93 -13.36 -8.64
N TYR A 352 -4.36 -14.56 -8.60
CA TYR A 352 -2.92 -14.75 -8.83
C TYR A 352 -2.48 -14.16 -10.17
N GLU A 353 -3.18 -14.49 -11.25
CA GLU A 353 -2.85 -13.96 -12.57
C GLU A 353 -3.13 -12.45 -12.69
N ALA A 354 -4.23 -11.96 -12.09
CA ALA A 354 -4.58 -10.54 -12.08
C ALA A 354 -3.53 -9.72 -11.31
N VAL A 355 -3.15 -10.16 -10.12
CA VAL A 355 -2.13 -9.51 -9.26
C VAL A 355 -0.77 -9.47 -9.94
N LEU A 356 -0.32 -10.57 -10.55
CA LEU A 356 0.96 -10.59 -11.28
C LEU A 356 0.95 -9.68 -12.51
N ARG A 357 -0.20 -9.39 -13.10
CA ARG A 357 -0.31 -8.38 -14.18
C ARG A 357 -0.39 -6.96 -13.64
N GLY A 358 -1.16 -6.72 -12.55
CA GLY A 358 -1.62 -5.40 -12.16
C GLY A 358 -0.99 -4.81 -10.89
N ALA A 359 -0.45 -5.61 -9.97
CA ALA A 359 0.07 -5.05 -8.71
C ALA A 359 1.35 -4.23 -8.89
N GLY A 360 1.50 -3.21 -8.04
CA GLY A 360 2.62 -2.28 -8.05
C GLY A 360 2.42 -1.10 -9.00
N THR A 361 3.45 -0.31 -9.15
CA THR A 361 3.45 0.89 -9.98
C THR A 361 3.53 0.51 -11.46
N VAL A 362 2.38 0.10 -12.02
CA VAL A 362 2.25 -0.30 -13.44
C VAL A 362 2.06 0.90 -14.38
N ARG A 363 1.93 2.10 -13.85
CA ARG A 363 1.85 3.33 -14.62
C ARG A 363 2.96 4.31 -14.20
N PRO A 364 3.71 4.85 -15.18
CA PRO A 364 3.63 4.54 -16.61
C PRO A 364 3.98 3.09 -16.95
N HIS A 365 4.85 2.40 -16.21
CA HIS A 365 5.18 0.97 -16.28
C HIS A 365 5.95 0.53 -15.03
N ARG A 366 6.08 -0.76 -14.82
CA ARG A 366 6.94 -1.31 -13.77
C ARG A 366 8.40 -1.03 -14.05
N ASP A 367 9.17 -0.79 -12.99
CA ASP A 367 10.63 -0.74 -13.09
C ASP A 367 11.25 -2.16 -13.06
N ALA A 368 12.56 -2.22 -13.26
CA ALA A 368 13.30 -3.48 -13.33
C ALA A 368 13.19 -4.32 -12.04
N LEU A 369 13.01 -3.69 -10.87
CA LEU A 369 12.84 -4.42 -9.61
C LEU A 369 11.48 -5.11 -9.57
N ASP A 370 10.40 -4.37 -9.83
CA ASP A 370 9.04 -4.93 -9.83
C ASP A 370 8.90 -6.06 -10.87
N GLU A 371 9.46 -5.87 -12.08
CA GLU A 371 9.45 -6.91 -13.12
C GLU A 371 10.23 -8.16 -12.68
N ARG A 372 11.39 -7.99 -12.05
CA ARG A 372 12.17 -9.11 -11.51
C ARG A 372 11.36 -9.90 -10.46
N VAL A 373 10.76 -9.20 -9.49
CA VAL A 373 9.97 -9.84 -8.43
C VAL A 373 8.79 -10.63 -9.02
N VAL A 374 8.06 -10.06 -9.97
CA VAL A 374 6.97 -10.77 -10.66
C VAL A 374 7.48 -12.04 -11.37
N GLN A 375 8.65 -11.99 -12.01
CA GLN A 375 9.25 -13.19 -12.64
C GLN A 375 9.71 -14.22 -11.60
N GLU A 376 10.22 -13.77 -10.46
CA GLU A 376 10.62 -14.65 -9.35
C GLU A 376 9.41 -15.37 -8.77
N VAL A 377 8.29 -14.69 -8.60
CA VAL A 377 7.02 -15.32 -8.20
C VAL A 377 6.61 -16.39 -9.23
N ARG A 378 6.64 -16.08 -10.52
CA ARG A 378 6.29 -17.06 -11.58
C ARG A 378 7.18 -18.29 -11.56
N LYS A 379 8.49 -18.08 -11.47
CA LYS A 379 9.52 -19.13 -11.58
C LYS A 379 9.83 -19.84 -10.26
N ARG A 380 9.25 -19.44 -9.15
CA ARG A 380 9.58 -19.90 -7.79
C ARG A 380 11.07 -19.75 -7.50
N SER A 381 11.57 -18.54 -7.64
CA SER A 381 12.97 -18.15 -7.43
C SER A 381 13.06 -16.89 -6.57
N GLY A 382 14.25 -16.34 -6.38
CA GLY A 382 14.50 -15.21 -5.50
C GLY A 382 14.86 -15.65 -4.08
N LYS A 383 14.99 -14.69 -3.18
CA LYS A 383 15.39 -14.93 -1.78
C LYS A 383 15.11 -13.71 -0.91
N LEU A 384 15.14 -13.87 0.41
CA LEU A 384 15.28 -12.74 1.35
C LEU A 384 16.63 -12.05 1.12
N ILE A 385 16.67 -10.73 1.31
CA ILE A 385 17.87 -9.92 1.16
C ILE A 385 18.18 -9.13 2.43
N ASP A 386 19.46 -8.82 2.64
CA ASP A 386 19.92 -8.11 3.85
C ASP A 386 20.14 -6.61 3.61
N VAL A 387 20.55 -6.24 2.41
CA VAL A 387 20.77 -4.87 1.95
C VAL A 387 20.11 -4.72 0.57
N GLN A 388 19.61 -3.53 0.25
CA GLN A 388 19.03 -3.23 -1.07
C GLN A 388 19.92 -3.73 -2.21
N GLY A 389 19.29 -4.37 -3.21
CA GLY A 389 20.01 -5.02 -4.31
C GLY A 389 20.60 -6.39 -3.98
N GLY A 390 20.35 -6.93 -2.78
CA GLY A 390 20.83 -8.26 -2.36
C GLY A 390 22.30 -8.30 -1.96
N TYR A 391 22.88 -7.15 -1.64
CA TYR A 391 24.23 -7.05 -1.08
C TYR A 391 24.28 -7.64 0.34
N PRO A 392 25.46 -8.10 0.82
CA PRO A 392 25.64 -8.55 2.20
C PRO A 392 25.44 -7.41 3.22
N HIS A 393 25.07 -7.77 4.44
CA HIS A 393 25.05 -6.84 5.58
C HIS A 393 26.37 -6.07 5.74
N GLY A 394 26.28 -4.80 6.09
CA GLY A 394 27.44 -3.92 6.25
C GLY A 394 28.02 -3.37 4.94
N THR A 395 27.41 -3.67 3.78
CA THR A 395 27.82 -3.04 2.50
C THR A 395 27.62 -1.53 2.59
N PRO A 396 28.65 -0.70 2.30
CA PRO A 396 28.51 0.75 2.32
C PRO A 396 27.43 1.24 1.38
N TYR A 397 26.67 2.26 1.78
CA TYR A 397 25.61 2.86 0.96
C TYR A 397 26.12 3.30 -0.43
N GLU A 398 27.33 3.83 -0.52
CA GLU A 398 27.93 4.26 -1.81
C GLU A 398 28.04 3.12 -2.83
N VAL A 399 28.06 1.87 -2.37
CA VAL A 399 28.02 0.67 -3.21
C VAL A 399 26.58 0.27 -3.47
N SER A 400 25.77 0.13 -2.42
CA SER A 400 24.39 -0.39 -2.49
C SER A 400 23.40 0.60 -3.13
N LYS A 401 23.72 1.90 -3.18
CA LYS A 401 22.88 2.90 -3.88
C LYS A 401 22.66 2.61 -5.37
N GLN A 402 23.48 1.77 -5.99
CA GLN A 402 23.31 1.32 -7.36
C GLN A 402 22.11 0.37 -7.55
N ALA A 403 21.52 -0.12 -6.44
CA ALA A 403 20.35 -1.00 -6.48
C ALA A 403 19.07 -0.29 -6.96
N TRP A 404 18.96 1.04 -6.76
CA TRP A 404 17.79 1.76 -7.24
C TRP A 404 17.74 1.73 -8.77
N PRO A 405 16.61 1.25 -9.36
CA PRO A 405 16.44 1.33 -10.80
C PRO A 405 16.59 2.76 -11.32
N VAL A 406 17.34 2.93 -12.38
CA VAL A 406 17.43 4.22 -13.05
C VAL A 406 16.11 4.50 -13.77
N LEU A 407 15.37 5.49 -13.31
CA LEU A 407 14.13 5.92 -13.93
C LEU A 407 14.43 6.98 -15.00
N LYS A 408 14.09 6.68 -16.25
CA LYS A 408 14.32 7.58 -17.38
C LYS A 408 13.41 8.80 -17.27
N ALA A 409 13.96 9.97 -17.49
CA ALA A 409 13.18 11.19 -17.65
C ALA A 409 12.29 11.11 -18.91
N GLY A 410 11.20 11.86 -18.90
CA GLY A 410 10.31 12.06 -20.02
C GLY A 410 9.88 13.53 -20.08
N GLU A 411 9.45 13.98 -21.25
CA GLU A 411 8.83 15.31 -21.38
C GLU A 411 7.42 15.29 -20.78
N ALA A 412 7.14 16.23 -19.88
CA ALA A 412 5.78 16.46 -19.43
C ALA A 412 4.97 17.11 -20.58
N PRO A 413 3.73 16.67 -20.81
CA PRO A 413 2.87 17.33 -21.80
C PRO A 413 2.68 18.81 -21.45
N ALA A 414 2.49 19.68 -22.48
CA ALA A 414 2.21 21.09 -22.25
C ALA A 414 0.89 21.25 -21.45
N ASP A 415 0.90 22.16 -20.49
CA ASP A 415 -0.21 22.52 -19.61
C ASP A 415 -0.03 24.02 -19.32
N ALA A 416 -0.74 24.85 -20.08
CA ALA A 416 -0.44 26.28 -20.19
C ALA A 416 -1.02 27.11 -19.03
N ASP A 417 -2.04 26.62 -18.35
CA ASP A 417 -2.69 27.27 -17.21
C ASP A 417 -2.40 26.59 -15.86
N HIS A 418 -1.55 25.52 -15.89
CA HIS A 418 -1.06 24.79 -14.69
C HIS A 418 -2.17 24.20 -13.83
N ASP A 419 -3.21 23.69 -14.46
CA ASP A 419 -4.35 23.09 -13.76
C ASP A 419 -4.23 21.56 -13.57
N GLY A 420 -3.15 20.97 -14.10
CA GLY A 420 -2.83 19.54 -14.01
C GLY A 420 -3.39 18.70 -15.14
N MET A 421 -4.03 19.33 -16.16
CA MET A 421 -4.51 18.69 -17.38
C MET A 421 -3.71 19.19 -18.58
N PRO A 422 -3.25 18.31 -19.48
CA PRO A 422 -2.53 18.77 -20.66
C PRO A 422 -3.42 19.51 -21.67
N ASP A 423 -2.92 20.58 -22.28
CA ASP A 423 -3.59 21.34 -23.34
C ASP A 423 -4.23 20.46 -24.43
N ALA A 424 -3.52 19.41 -24.84
CA ALA A 424 -3.99 18.52 -25.88
C ALA A 424 -5.22 17.68 -25.43
N TRP A 425 -5.22 17.27 -24.15
CA TRP A 425 -6.35 16.54 -23.58
C TRP A 425 -7.56 17.46 -23.40
N GLU A 426 -7.37 18.70 -22.96
CA GLU A 426 -8.41 19.70 -22.78
C GLU A 426 -9.07 20.05 -24.11
N LYS A 427 -8.26 20.35 -25.15
CA LYS A 427 -8.77 20.61 -26.52
C LYS A 427 -9.65 19.47 -27.04
N LYS A 428 -9.24 18.21 -26.79
CA LYS A 428 -10.02 17.02 -27.15
C LYS A 428 -11.36 16.96 -26.40
N ARG A 429 -11.42 17.48 -25.18
CA ARG A 429 -12.60 17.53 -24.31
C ARG A 429 -13.42 18.82 -24.45
N LYS A 430 -13.02 19.74 -25.35
CA LYS A 430 -13.63 21.06 -25.56
C LYS A 430 -13.55 21.92 -24.29
N LEU A 431 -12.47 21.80 -23.55
CA LEU A 431 -12.08 22.67 -22.45
C LEU A 431 -11.14 23.77 -22.99
N ASN A 432 -10.83 24.75 -22.12
CA ASN A 432 -9.99 25.88 -22.52
C ASN A 432 -8.62 25.80 -21.85
N PRO A 433 -7.51 25.50 -22.57
CA PRO A 433 -6.16 25.41 -22.00
C PRO A 433 -5.58 26.70 -21.42
N GLN A 434 -6.38 27.74 -21.22
CA GLN A 434 -6.03 29.02 -20.60
C GLN A 434 -6.98 29.34 -19.45
N ASP A 435 -7.82 28.38 -19.01
CA ASP A 435 -8.79 28.56 -17.94
C ASP A 435 -8.67 27.46 -16.88
N ALA A 436 -7.74 27.64 -15.97
CA ALA A 436 -7.49 26.68 -14.88
C ALA A 436 -8.73 26.37 -13.99
N ALA A 437 -9.85 27.09 -14.14
CA ALA A 437 -11.04 26.81 -13.37
C ALA A 437 -11.83 25.61 -13.92
N ASP A 438 -11.65 25.25 -15.17
CA ASP A 438 -12.42 24.19 -15.81
C ASP A 438 -12.00 22.78 -15.32
N ARG A 439 -10.84 22.63 -14.66
CA ARG A 439 -10.45 21.41 -13.94
C ARG A 439 -11.51 20.95 -12.90
N ALA A 440 -12.24 21.91 -12.34
CA ALA A 440 -13.29 21.66 -11.33
C ALA A 440 -14.66 21.34 -11.97
N ARG A 441 -14.80 21.51 -13.27
CA ARG A 441 -16.04 21.17 -13.97
C ARG A 441 -16.34 19.68 -13.82
N VAL A 442 -17.58 19.37 -13.45
CA VAL A 442 -18.01 17.98 -13.20
C VAL A 442 -18.56 17.35 -14.46
N GLY A 443 -18.03 16.20 -14.83
CA GLY A 443 -18.49 15.38 -15.96
C GLY A 443 -19.80 14.64 -15.68
N ALA A 444 -20.34 13.98 -16.72
CA ALA A 444 -21.57 13.19 -16.62
C ALA A 444 -21.41 11.98 -15.65
N ASP A 445 -20.23 11.44 -15.52
CA ASP A 445 -19.84 10.41 -14.55
C ASP A 445 -19.68 10.97 -13.14
N GLY A 446 -19.70 12.33 -13.02
CA GLY A 446 -19.61 13.16 -11.83
C GLY A 446 -18.23 13.27 -11.20
N TYR A 447 -17.18 12.83 -11.84
CA TYR A 447 -15.82 13.23 -11.51
C TYR A 447 -15.54 14.63 -12.05
N THR A 448 -14.62 15.35 -11.40
CA THR A 448 -14.09 16.60 -11.97
C THR A 448 -13.30 16.30 -13.24
N MET A 449 -13.08 17.29 -14.09
CA MET A 449 -12.29 17.09 -15.32
C MET A 449 -10.86 16.64 -14.99
N LEU A 450 -10.25 17.19 -13.95
CA LEU A 450 -8.95 16.72 -13.47
C LEU A 450 -8.99 15.25 -13.06
N GLU A 451 -10.00 14.83 -12.27
CA GLU A 451 -10.15 13.41 -11.91
C GLU A 451 -10.39 12.53 -13.14
N ALA A 452 -11.16 13.00 -14.11
CA ALA A 452 -11.38 12.26 -15.37
C ALA A 452 -10.06 12.04 -16.12
N TYR A 453 -9.20 13.06 -16.20
CA TYR A 453 -7.86 12.94 -16.75
C TYR A 453 -7.00 11.91 -15.99
N LEU A 454 -6.92 12.05 -14.66
CA LEU A 454 -6.18 11.12 -13.81
C LEU A 454 -6.68 9.66 -13.92
N ASN A 455 -7.98 9.47 -14.08
CA ASN A 455 -8.59 8.15 -14.24
C ASN A 455 -8.28 7.55 -15.63
N GLU A 456 -8.23 8.36 -16.69
CA GLU A 456 -7.84 7.90 -18.03
C GLU A 456 -6.37 7.44 -18.04
N LEU A 457 -5.47 8.17 -17.39
CA LEU A 457 -4.06 7.77 -17.25
C LEU A 457 -3.92 6.43 -16.53
N ALA A 458 -4.73 6.20 -15.51
CA ALA A 458 -4.71 4.95 -14.75
C ALA A 458 -5.28 3.76 -15.52
N ALA A 459 -6.17 3.99 -16.48
CA ALA A 459 -6.83 2.95 -17.28
C ALA A 459 -6.01 2.48 -18.50
N GLN A 460 -5.03 3.29 -18.97
CA GLN A 460 -4.18 2.96 -20.10
C GLN A 460 -3.26 1.78 -19.82
#